data_0a466ee770b60c65c6ac16095d461008
#
_entry.id   0a466ee770b60c65c6ac16095d461008
#
_cell.length_a   1.000
_cell.length_b   1.000
_cell.length_c   1.000
_cell.angle_alpha   90.00
_cell.angle_beta   90.00
_cell.angle_gamma   90.00
#
_symmetry.space_group_name_H-M   'P 1'
#
loop_
_entity.id
_entity.type
_entity.pdbx_description
1 polymer ?
#
loop_
_entity_poly.entity_id
_entity_poly.type
_entity_poly.pdbx_seq_one_letter_code
_entity_poly.pdbx_strand_id
1 'polypeptide(L)'
;IDDSSLNAFAAPGGIIGVNGGLFLNADNEGQFASVLSHELAHLSQRHFARNILNAKDRSLTSSLAMISSIALALTSSNPQALAVGQAFLQTQGLRYSRLFEKEADRVGFANLIRAGYDPKSMGEMFENMNDLRKLAGEAPPEFLLTHPLSSSRINDAMNAAEGLSREGTK
;
A
#
# COMPACT_ATOMS: atom_id res chain seq x y z
N ILE A 1 -20.46 -3.77 -0.38
CA ILE A 1 -20.64 -3.98 -1.84
C ILE A 1 -20.86 -5.47 -2.05
N ASP A 2 -21.88 -5.84 -2.82
CA ASP A 2 -22.16 -7.24 -3.19
C ASP A 2 -21.19 -7.69 -4.30
N ASP A 3 -19.96 -8.00 -3.88
CA ASP A 3 -18.85 -8.44 -4.72
C ASP A 3 -18.02 -9.43 -3.91
N SER A 4 -17.74 -10.59 -4.48
CA SER A 4 -16.98 -11.67 -3.83
C SER A 4 -15.45 -11.48 -3.90
N SER A 5 -14.96 -10.46 -4.59
CA SER A 5 -13.53 -10.15 -4.61
C SER A 5 -13.07 -9.65 -3.23
N LEU A 6 -11.88 -10.07 -2.81
CA LEU A 6 -11.25 -9.53 -1.61
C LEU A 6 -10.77 -8.12 -1.92
N ASN A 7 -11.54 -7.13 -1.47
CA ASN A 7 -11.22 -5.71 -1.67
C ASN A 7 -11.83 -4.82 -0.59
N ALA A 8 -11.12 -3.75 -0.27
CA ALA A 8 -11.59 -2.58 0.45
C ALA A 8 -10.84 -1.36 -0.09
N PHE A 9 -11.42 -0.19 0.00
CA PHE A 9 -10.78 1.03 -0.49
C PHE A 9 -11.27 2.27 0.23
N ALA A 10 -10.39 3.23 0.39
CA ALA A 10 -10.69 4.57 0.88
C ALA A 10 -10.91 5.53 -0.29
N ALA A 11 -11.99 6.29 -0.26
CA ALA A 11 -12.33 7.28 -1.28
C ALA A 11 -12.41 8.70 -0.69
N PRO A 12 -12.20 9.75 -1.52
CA PRO A 12 -12.39 11.13 -1.10
C PRO A 12 -13.78 11.37 -0.50
N GLY A 13 -13.84 12.23 0.51
CA GLY A 13 -15.09 12.48 1.24
C GLY A 13 -15.28 11.63 2.50
N GLY A 14 -14.27 10.84 2.89
CA GLY A 14 -14.32 10.01 4.12
C GLY A 14 -15.09 8.71 3.94
N ILE A 15 -15.18 8.21 2.72
CA ILE A 15 -15.88 6.97 2.38
C ILE A 15 -14.89 5.80 2.41
N ILE A 16 -15.29 4.69 3.05
CA ILE A 16 -14.61 3.40 2.94
C ILE A 16 -15.58 2.42 2.27
N GLY A 17 -15.17 1.89 1.12
CA GLY A 17 -15.89 0.81 0.44
C GLY A 17 -15.32 -0.54 0.89
N VAL A 18 -16.20 -1.52 1.08
CA VAL A 18 -15.84 -2.88 1.48
C VAL A 18 -16.61 -3.87 0.63
N ASN A 19 -15.92 -4.79 -0.02
CA ASN A 19 -16.52 -5.87 -0.78
C ASN A 19 -16.83 -7.06 0.14
N GLY A 20 -17.88 -7.82 -0.20
CA GLY A 20 -18.27 -9.03 0.52
C GLY A 20 -17.14 -10.05 0.65
N GLY A 21 -16.26 -10.13 -0.35
CA GLY A 21 -15.09 -11.00 -0.33
C GLY A 21 -14.12 -10.76 0.82
N LEU A 22 -14.07 -9.55 1.41
CA LEU A 22 -13.26 -9.32 2.61
C LEU A 22 -13.81 -10.12 3.80
N PHE A 23 -15.12 -10.19 3.99
CA PHE A 23 -15.75 -11.00 5.04
C PHE A 23 -15.52 -12.50 4.84
N LEU A 24 -15.47 -12.95 3.59
CA LEU A 24 -15.27 -14.36 3.25
C LEU A 24 -13.83 -14.85 3.46
N ASN A 25 -12.87 -13.93 3.44
CA ASN A 25 -11.44 -14.25 3.48
C ASN A 25 -10.75 -13.80 4.78
N ALA A 26 -11.42 -13.09 5.67
CA ALA A 26 -10.91 -12.80 7.01
C ALA A 26 -11.29 -13.95 7.95
N ASP A 27 -10.31 -14.58 8.62
CA ASP A 27 -10.56 -15.70 9.53
C ASP A 27 -11.24 -15.27 10.84
N ASN A 28 -11.11 -14.01 11.21
CA ASN A 28 -11.67 -13.43 12.42
C ASN A 28 -11.90 -11.92 12.27
N GLU A 29 -12.62 -11.35 13.26
CA GLU A 29 -12.97 -9.93 13.30
C GLU A 29 -11.73 -9.02 13.35
N GLY A 30 -10.67 -9.44 14.01
CA GLY A 30 -9.40 -8.68 14.09
C GLY A 30 -8.73 -8.53 12.72
N GLN A 31 -8.69 -9.59 11.92
CA GLN A 31 -8.19 -9.54 10.55
C GLN A 31 -9.02 -8.60 9.68
N PHE A 32 -10.36 -8.68 9.76
CA PHE A 32 -11.26 -7.76 9.09
C PHE A 32 -11.01 -6.30 9.52
N ALA A 33 -10.94 -6.05 10.83
CA ALA A 33 -10.70 -4.74 11.40
C ALA A 33 -9.32 -4.17 11.01
N SER A 34 -8.32 -5.02 10.80
CA SER A 34 -6.98 -4.59 10.37
C SER A 34 -7.01 -3.93 9.00
N VAL A 35 -7.78 -4.49 8.05
CA VAL A 35 -7.96 -3.89 6.71
C VAL A 35 -8.68 -2.55 6.82
N LEU A 36 -9.77 -2.48 7.60
CA LEU A 36 -10.48 -1.20 7.81
C LEU A 36 -9.60 -0.15 8.48
N SER A 37 -8.74 -0.55 9.42
CA SER A 37 -7.80 0.35 10.09
C SER A 37 -6.75 0.89 9.12
N HIS A 38 -6.32 0.09 8.15
CA HIS A 38 -5.42 0.48 7.07
C HIS A 38 -6.10 1.51 6.15
N GLU A 39 -7.34 1.25 5.70
CA GLU A 39 -8.09 2.20 4.86
C GLU A 39 -8.37 3.51 5.59
N LEU A 40 -8.73 3.44 6.89
CA LEU A 40 -8.89 4.62 7.73
C LEU A 40 -7.59 5.43 7.86
N ALA A 41 -6.45 4.75 7.90
CA ALA A 41 -5.15 5.41 7.89
C ALA A 41 -4.91 6.17 6.57
N HIS A 42 -5.26 5.61 5.42
CA HIS A 42 -5.20 6.31 4.13
C HIS A 42 -6.02 7.59 4.13
N LEU A 43 -7.22 7.58 4.73
CA LEU A 43 -8.07 8.77 4.87
C LEU A 43 -7.47 9.80 5.83
N SER A 44 -7.10 9.37 7.05
CA SER A 44 -6.61 10.26 8.10
C SER A 44 -5.28 10.92 7.75
N GLN A 45 -4.41 10.21 7.02
CA GLN A 45 -3.14 10.72 6.52
C GLN A 45 -3.27 11.46 5.18
N ARG A 46 -4.50 11.57 4.64
CA ARG A 46 -4.81 12.28 3.37
C ARG A 46 -3.97 11.80 2.18
N HIS A 47 -3.71 10.49 2.09
CA HIS A 47 -2.83 9.92 1.06
C HIS A 47 -3.30 10.24 -0.35
N PHE A 48 -4.62 10.26 -0.60
CA PHE A 48 -5.19 10.66 -1.88
C PHE A 48 -4.81 12.10 -2.27
N ALA A 49 -5.02 13.07 -1.36
CA ALA A 49 -4.70 14.47 -1.62
C ALA A 49 -3.19 14.68 -1.79
N ARG A 50 -2.38 14.05 -0.94
CA ARG A 50 -0.92 14.09 -1.02
C ARG A 50 -0.42 13.49 -2.33
N ASN A 51 -1.06 12.42 -2.84
CA ASN A 51 -0.71 11.82 -4.12
C ASN A 51 -0.98 12.76 -5.30
N ILE A 52 -2.09 13.50 -5.28
CA ILE A 52 -2.40 14.54 -6.30
C ILE A 52 -1.36 15.66 -6.26
N LEU A 53 -1.01 16.16 -5.09
CA LEU A 53 0.00 17.21 -4.95
C LEU A 53 1.37 16.73 -5.44
N ASN A 54 1.79 15.55 -5.01
CA ASN A 54 3.04 14.94 -5.46
C ASN A 54 3.04 14.67 -6.98
N ALA A 55 1.89 14.40 -7.60
CA ALA A 55 1.78 14.24 -9.03
C ALA A 55 1.99 15.57 -9.78
N LYS A 56 1.52 16.70 -9.22
CA LYS A 56 1.81 18.04 -9.78
C LYS A 56 3.31 18.37 -9.72
N ASP A 57 3.94 18.16 -8.57
CA ASP A 57 5.38 18.41 -8.42
C ASP A 57 6.22 17.48 -9.33
N ARG A 58 5.79 16.22 -9.45
CA ARG A 58 6.41 15.27 -10.40
C ARG A 58 6.23 15.66 -11.85
N SER A 59 5.13 16.34 -12.20
CA SER A 59 4.90 16.82 -13.57
C SER A 59 5.99 17.79 -14.02
N LEU A 60 6.43 18.71 -13.17
CA LEU A 60 7.55 19.60 -13.44
C LEU A 60 8.89 18.84 -13.51
N THR A 61 9.15 17.99 -12.51
CA THR A 61 10.36 17.17 -12.46
C THR A 61 10.41 16.18 -13.63
N SER A 62 9.27 15.61 -14.02
CA SER A 62 9.19 14.70 -15.17
C SER A 62 9.46 15.42 -16.49
N SER A 63 8.94 16.63 -16.67
CA SER A 63 9.20 17.43 -17.86
C SER A 63 10.68 17.77 -17.97
N LEU A 64 11.32 18.17 -16.88
CA LEU A 64 12.76 18.45 -16.84
C LEU A 64 13.60 17.19 -17.10
N ALA A 65 13.24 16.05 -16.49
CA ALA A 65 13.94 14.79 -16.71
C ALA A 65 13.81 14.29 -18.16
N MET A 66 12.63 14.44 -18.77
CA MET A 66 12.40 14.10 -20.17
C MET A 66 13.19 15.02 -21.10
N ILE A 67 13.17 16.34 -20.88
CA ILE A 67 13.97 17.30 -21.67
C ILE A 67 15.45 16.98 -21.56
N SER A 68 15.96 16.71 -20.36
CA SER A 68 17.35 16.34 -20.12
C SER A 68 17.74 15.02 -20.81
N SER A 69 16.85 14.01 -20.78
CA SER A 69 17.10 12.71 -21.43
C SER A 69 17.08 12.82 -22.96
N ILE A 70 16.21 13.67 -23.53
CA ILE A 70 16.19 13.96 -24.97
C ILE A 70 17.48 14.69 -25.37
N ALA A 71 17.87 15.72 -24.63
CA ALA A 71 19.11 16.45 -24.89
C ALA A 71 20.34 15.53 -24.85
N LEU A 72 20.42 14.64 -23.87
CA LEU A 72 21.49 13.64 -23.74
C LEU A 72 21.47 12.64 -24.90
N ALA A 73 20.30 12.16 -25.31
CA ALA A 73 20.16 11.24 -26.44
C ALA A 73 20.66 11.88 -27.76
N LEU A 74 20.35 13.16 -27.99
CA LEU A 74 20.77 13.91 -29.17
C LEU A 74 22.28 14.20 -29.18
N THR A 75 22.85 14.52 -28.00
CA THR A 75 24.29 14.89 -27.91
C THR A 75 25.21 13.67 -27.86
N SER A 76 24.77 12.55 -27.28
CA SER A 76 25.55 11.31 -27.14
C SER A 76 25.29 10.27 -28.23
N SER A 77 24.33 10.52 -29.13
CA SER A 77 23.82 9.54 -30.11
C SER A 77 23.38 8.22 -29.46
N ASN A 78 22.98 8.27 -28.19
CA ASN A 78 22.60 7.09 -27.43
C ASN A 78 21.08 7.10 -27.12
N PRO A 79 20.26 6.34 -27.87
CA PRO A 79 18.80 6.29 -27.66
C PRO A 79 18.40 5.69 -26.30
N GLN A 80 19.29 4.97 -25.61
CA GLN A 80 19.02 4.41 -24.29
C GLN A 80 18.83 5.48 -23.21
N ALA A 81 19.32 6.70 -23.43
CA ALA A 81 19.12 7.82 -22.51
C ALA A 81 17.62 8.13 -22.26
N LEU A 82 16.76 7.92 -23.26
CA LEU A 82 15.31 8.08 -23.11
C LEU A 82 14.71 7.03 -22.18
N ALA A 83 15.16 5.78 -22.28
CA ALA A 83 14.71 4.69 -21.40
C ALA A 83 15.09 4.95 -19.93
N VAL A 84 16.26 5.53 -19.68
CA VAL A 84 16.68 5.92 -18.32
C VAL A 84 15.76 6.99 -17.74
N GLY A 85 15.37 8.00 -18.52
CA GLY A 85 14.39 9.00 -18.08
C GLY A 85 13.05 8.42 -17.71
N GLN A 86 12.50 7.52 -18.52
CA GLN A 86 11.23 6.84 -18.25
C GLN A 86 11.32 5.93 -17.00
N ALA A 87 12.38 5.14 -16.87
CA ALA A 87 12.59 4.28 -15.69
C ALA A 87 12.71 5.09 -14.40
N PHE A 88 13.36 6.25 -14.43
CA PHE A 88 13.43 7.16 -13.28
C PHE A 88 12.05 7.63 -12.84
N LEU A 89 11.19 8.04 -13.78
CA LEU A 89 9.83 8.51 -13.47
C LEU A 89 8.95 7.39 -12.86
N GLN A 90 9.02 6.19 -13.41
CA GLN A 90 8.31 5.03 -12.91
C GLN A 90 8.75 4.66 -11.49
N THR A 91 10.06 4.66 -11.24
CA THR A 91 10.62 4.35 -9.91
C THR A 91 10.18 5.36 -8.84
N GLN A 92 10.08 6.65 -9.17
CA GLN A 92 9.59 7.68 -8.24
C GLN A 92 8.11 7.46 -7.87
N GLY A 93 7.26 7.11 -8.84
CA GLY A 93 5.85 6.79 -8.58
C GLY A 93 5.68 5.63 -7.60
N LEU A 94 6.41 4.54 -7.83
CA LEU A 94 6.40 3.35 -6.97
C LEU A 94 6.95 3.62 -5.57
N ARG A 95 7.97 4.48 -5.45
CA ARG A 95 8.54 4.85 -4.15
C ARG A 95 7.54 5.58 -3.26
N TYR A 96 6.80 6.56 -3.79
CA TYR A 96 5.78 7.27 -3.03
C TYR A 96 4.64 6.35 -2.60
N SER A 97 4.17 5.48 -3.49
CA SER A 97 3.16 4.47 -3.15
C SER A 97 3.60 3.61 -1.97
N ARG A 98 4.80 3.04 -2.00
CA ARG A 98 5.35 2.21 -0.91
C ARG A 98 5.49 2.96 0.42
N LEU A 99 5.81 4.25 0.39
CA LEU A 99 5.89 5.08 1.60
C LEU A 99 4.50 5.28 2.22
N PHE A 100 3.48 5.51 1.40
CA PHE A 100 2.10 5.64 1.86
C PHE A 100 1.57 4.34 2.44
N GLU A 101 1.89 3.19 1.82
CA GLU A 101 1.54 1.88 2.37
C GLU A 101 2.17 1.66 3.76
N LYS A 102 3.46 1.92 3.92
CA LYS A 102 4.14 1.80 5.22
C LYS A 102 3.59 2.77 6.27
N GLU A 103 3.21 3.98 5.87
CA GLU A 103 2.57 4.95 6.76
C GLU A 103 1.17 4.46 7.17
N ALA A 104 0.39 3.93 6.22
CA ALA A 104 -0.93 3.37 6.48
C ALA A 104 -0.86 2.13 7.38
N ASP A 105 0.12 1.24 7.17
CA ASP A 105 0.35 0.09 8.05
C ASP A 105 0.64 0.55 9.48
N ARG A 106 1.57 1.49 9.67
CA ARG A 106 1.94 1.98 11.01
C ARG A 106 0.78 2.67 11.72
N VAL A 107 0.05 3.54 11.03
CA VAL A 107 -1.10 4.26 11.62
C VAL A 107 -2.28 3.32 11.82
N GLY A 108 -2.55 2.43 10.85
CA GLY A 108 -3.59 1.42 10.93
C GLY A 108 -3.35 0.45 12.08
N PHE A 109 -2.11 -0.01 12.27
CA PHE A 109 -1.71 -0.85 13.40
C PHE A 109 -2.01 -0.17 14.76
N ALA A 110 -1.64 1.10 14.91
CA ALA A 110 -1.95 1.86 16.11
C ALA A 110 -3.47 2.06 16.34
N ASN A 111 -4.24 2.21 15.26
CA ASN A 111 -5.70 2.31 15.34
C ASN A 111 -6.33 0.97 15.75
N LEU A 112 -5.85 -0.15 15.20
CA LEU A 112 -6.29 -1.50 15.54
C LEU A 112 -6.14 -1.78 17.03
N ILE A 113 -4.98 -1.47 17.61
CA ILE A 113 -4.70 -1.63 19.04
C ILE A 113 -5.62 -0.74 19.90
N ARG A 114 -5.80 0.53 19.53
CA ARG A 114 -6.68 1.45 20.26
C ARG A 114 -8.13 1.00 20.22
N ALA A 115 -8.54 0.29 19.18
CA ALA A 115 -9.87 -0.32 19.07
C ALA A 115 -10.01 -1.61 19.89
N GLY A 116 -8.94 -2.10 20.52
CA GLY A 116 -8.95 -3.26 21.39
C GLY A 116 -8.76 -4.61 20.68
N TYR A 117 -8.36 -4.60 19.41
CA TYR A 117 -8.08 -5.82 18.66
C TYR A 117 -6.66 -6.35 18.91
N ASP A 118 -6.47 -7.64 18.67
CA ASP A 118 -5.16 -8.29 18.78
C ASP A 118 -4.17 -7.67 17.77
N PRO A 119 -3.01 -7.19 18.23
CA PRO A 119 -1.97 -6.65 17.35
C PRO A 119 -1.51 -7.61 16.24
N LYS A 120 -1.59 -8.92 16.46
CA LYS A 120 -1.18 -9.95 15.48
C LYS A 120 -2.10 -9.97 14.26
N SER A 121 -3.35 -9.56 14.40
CA SER A 121 -4.37 -9.68 13.35
C SER A 121 -3.98 -9.01 12.03
N MET A 122 -3.21 -7.91 12.06
CA MET A 122 -2.75 -7.26 10.83
C MET A 122 -1.70 -8.12 10.10
N GLY A 123 -0.74 -8.68 10.82
CA GLY A 123 0.27 -9.56 10.25
C GLY A 123 -0.34 -10.84 9.69
N GLU A 124 -1.24 -11.47 10.45
CA GLU A 124 -1.99 -12.67 10.05
C GLU A 124 -2.83 -12.42 8.77
N MET A 125 -3.53 -11.27 8.69
CA MET A 125 -4.27 -10.91 7.48
C MET A 125 -3.34 -10.72 6.27
N PHE A 126 -2.18 -10.13 6.47
CA PHE A 126 -1.18 -10.00 5.40
C PHE A 126 -0.65 -11.38 4.94
N GLU A 127 -0.42 -12.32 5.86
CA GLU A 127 -0.03 -13.69 5.50
C GLU A 127 -1.14 -14.38 4.72
N ASN A 128 -2.40 -14.27 5.17
CA ASN A 128 -3.56 -14.82 4.47
C ASN A 128 -3.66 -14.26 3.04
N MET A 129 -3.58 -12.93 2.86
CA MET A 129 -3.58 -12.30 1.54
C MET A 129 -2.41 -12.77 0.66
N ASN A 130 -1.23 -12.98 1.26
CA ASN A 130 -0.07 -13.48 0.54
C ASN A 130 -0.25 -14.92 0.07
N ASP A 131 -0.92 -15.75 0.87
CA ASP A 131 -1.21 -17.14 0.49
C ASP A 131 -2.31 -17.21 -0.58
N LEU A 132 -3.35 -16.38 -0.47
CA LEU A 132 -4.34 -16.22 -1.53
C LEU A 132 -3.69 -15.78 -2.85
N ARG A 133 -2.73 -14.86 -2.80
CA ARG A 133 -1.97 -14.43 -3.99
C ARG A 133 -1.18 -15.58 -4.62
N LYS A 134 -0.55 -16.43 -3.82
CA LYS A 134 0.18 -17.61 -4.32
C LYS A 134 -0.74 -18.61 -4.98
N LEU A 135 -1.94 -18.81 -4.42
CA LEU A 135 -2.94 -19.73 -4.96
C LEU A 135 -3.60 -19.21 -6.24
N ALA A 136 -3.80 -17.90 -6.35
CA ALA A 136 -4.47 -17.26 -7.48
C ALA A 136 -3.63 -17.18 -8.76
N GLY A 137 -2.32 -17.47 -8.71
CA GLY A 137 -1.42 -17.42 -9.86
C GLY A 137 -1.33 -16.02 -10.48
N GLU A 138 -1.82 -15.87 -11.72
CA GLU A 138 -1.70 -14.61 -12.48
C GLU A 138 -2.73 -13.53 -12.06
N ALA A 139 -3.78 -13.89 -11.33
CA ALA A 139 -4.84 -12.97 -10.91
C ALA A 139 -4.84 -12.75 -9.38
N PRO A 140 -3.94 -11.91 -8.84
CA PRO A 140 -3.88 -11.66 -7.41
C PRO A 140 -5.18 -11.02 -6.90
N PRO A 141 -5.49 -11.14 -5.60
CA PRO A 141 -6.61 -10.42 -4.98
C PRO A 141 -6.63 -8.95 -5.36
N GLU A 142 -7.80 -8.40 -5.64
CA GLU A 142 -7.97 -7.02 -6.15
C GLU A 142 -7.36 -5.98 -5.19
N PHE A 143 -7.50 -6.19 -3.88
CA PHE A 143 -6.87 -5.38 -2.85
C PHE A 143 -5.36 -5.23 -3.07
N LEU A 144 -4.66 -6.28 -3.48
CA LEU A 144 -3.21 -6.25 -3.67
C LEU A 144 -2.76 -5.54 -4.95
N LEU A 145 -3.69 -5.22 -5.87
CA LEU A 145 -3.41 -4.39 -7.04
C LEU A 145 -3.23 -2.92 -6.65
N THR A 146 -4.02 -2.45 -5.68
CA THR A 146 -3.96 -1.08 -5.17
C THR A 146 -3.03 -0.92 -3.96
N HIS A 147 -2.91 -1.99 -3.14
CA HIS A 147 -2.07 -2.07 -1.94
C HIS A 147 -1.02 -3.19 -2.05
N PRO A 148 0.07 -2.97 -2.80
CA PRO A 148 1.06 -4.01 -3.04
C PRO A 148 1.68 -4.51 -1.74
N LEU A 149 1.56 -5.81 -1.50
CA LEU A 149 2.08 -6.47 -0.32
C LEU A 149 3.51 -6.98 -0.59
N SER A 150 4.44 -6.56 0.24
CA SER A 150 5.83 -7.04 0.23
C SER A 150 6.15 -7.84 1.48
N SER A 151 7.15 -8.72 1.41
CA SER A 151 7.64 -9.45 2.59
C SER A 151 8.08 -8.50 3.72
N SER A 152 8.58 -7.31 3.38
CA SER A 152 8.92 -6.30 4.39
C SER A 152 7.68 -5.83 5.17
N ARG A 153 6.53 -5.60 4.52
CA ARG A 153 5.29 -5.17 5.20
C ARG A 153 4.78 -6.25 6.15
N ILE A 154 4.80 -7.52 5.71
CA ILE A 154 4.41 -8.66 6.54
C ILE A 154 5.31 -8.73 7.78
N ASN A 155 6.63 -8.73 7.58
CA ASN A 155 7.60 -8.81 8.68
C ASN A 155 7.49 -7.60 9.63
N ASP A 156 7.31 -6.39 9.11
CA ASP A 156 7.17 -5.17 9.91
C ASP A 156 5.92 -5.26 10.83
N ALA A 157 4.79 -5.78 10.32
CA ALA A 157 3.56 -5.98 11.10
C ALA A 157 3.72 -7.05 12.19
N MET A 158 4.32 -8.20 11.85
CA MET A 158 4.58 -9.29 12.80
C MET A 158 5.54 -8.85 13.91
N ASN A 159 6.65 -8.21 13.58
CA ASN A 159 7.63 -7.72 14.55
C ASN A 159 7.04 -6.65 15.47
N ALA A 160 6.17 -5.78 14.96
CA ALA A 160 5.48 -4.77 15.78
C ALA A 160 4.55 -5.43 16.82
N ALA A 161 3.83 -6.50 16.44
CA ALA A 161 2.97 -7.25 17.35
C ALA A 161 3.78 -7.99 18.44
N GLU A 162 4.90 -8.62 18.07
CA GLU A 162 5.81 -9.28 19.04
C GLU A 162 6.42 -8.29 20.05
N GLY A 163 6.76 -7.08 19.61
CA GLY A 163 7.27 -6.02 20.47
C GLY A 163 6.31 -5.69 21.62
N LEU A 164 5.01 -5.59 21.33
CA LEU A 164 3.97 -5.28 22.32
C LEU A 164 3.73 -6.44 23.30
N SER A 165 3.77 -7.68 22.84
CA SER A 165 3.61 -8.84 23.73
C SER A 165 4.76 -8.98 24.75
N ARG A 166 5.96 -8.51 24.42
CA ARG A 166 7.11 -8.46 25.35
C ARG A 166 7.00 -7.32 26.37
N GLU A 167 6.38 -6.20 26.01
CA GLU A 167 6.18 -5.08 26.95
C GLU A 167 5.04 -5.34 27.94
N GLY A 168 4.02 -6.10 27.54
CA GLY A 168 2.89 -6.48 28.41
C GLY A 168 3.20 -7.57 29.45
N THR A 169 4.39 -8.16 29.43
CA THR A 169 4.84 -9.24 30.34
C THR A 169 5.74 -8.75 31.49
N LYS A 170 5.73 -7.45 31.80
CA LYS A 170 6.46 -6.87 32.95
C LYS A 170 5.52 -6.62 34.11
#